data_345eba2aff117ed48b34f256e9b9eb1a
#
_entry.id   345eba2aff117ed48b34f256e9b9eb1a
#
_cell.length_a   1.000
_cell.length_b   1.000
_cell.length_c   1.000
_cell.angle_alpha   90.00
_cell.angle_beta   90.00
_cell.angle_gamma   90.00
#
_symmetry.space_group_name_H-M   'P 1'
#
loop_
_entity.id
_entity.type
_entity.pdbx_description
1 polymer ?
#
loop_
_entity_poly.entity_id
_entity_poly.type
_entity_poly.pdbx_seq_one_letter_code
_entity_poly.pdbx_strand_id
1 'polypeptide(L)'
;MPDQPSRDLLTAPAWEAHDLGLPLPPSRHAVSVALPRWQDVIDYEEEHPRIAEALRAGYPRFFLHPLVSQLFVEAGRRFAAPGEGCLVFPSRLSAQRAAEYTTRKSGAVSRVVAYGFGNLHALVFPEKERRLVREYWRYCGEVVSSRQAERALAGTTPARDDEMAGATAKKTIRSRLAGLAGVVPEDVFLFPSGMAAMAAAHRVVTMARPGLPTAQLDFPYVDVLRVQQEFGRGVEFFPVADSAALQNVIALANAGKLAAVFAEVPSNPLLKCVPVDGLSDDLRAAGVPLVLDDTVATSVNLNALAVADLVTTSLTKAFSGTGDVIAGAVTVNPRSPWHSAFREALSKELADHDLLPGEDAIVLEQNSRDFVERVQSMNMAAECLTEFLKSHPGVKKVWYPLSTAEFGRMARPGGGRGCLFSFLLENEAAASAFYDTLHLSKGPSLGTNFSLCCPYTLLAHYQELDWAAGCGVPRHLLRVSAGLENPDELIRRFAAALPAG
;
A
#
# COMPACT_ATOMS: atom_id res chain seq x y z
N MET A 1 -17.27 18.13 15.20
CA MET A 1 -18.56 17.46 14.91
C MET A 1 -18.92 16.67 16.14
N PRO A 2 -20.19 16.62 16.58
CA PRO A 2 -20.58 15.75 17.67
C PRO A 2 -20.21 14.30 17.30
N ASP A 3 -19.70 13.54 18.27
CA ASP A 3 -19.40 12.13 18.14
C ASP A 3 -20.65 11.41 17.62
N GLN A 4 -20.62 10.98 16.36
CA GLN A 4 -21.58 9.98 15.89
C GLN A 4 -21.32 8.70 16.70
N PRO A 5 -22.38 7.99 17.13
CA PRO A 5 -22.22 6.72 17.81
C PRO A 5 -21.31 5.83 16.95
N SER A 6 -20.29 5.24 17.55
CA SER A 6 -19.27 4.42 16.87
C SER A 6 -19.97 3.26 16.16
N ARG A 7 -20.13 3.36 14.84
CA ARG A 7 -20.67 2.28 13.99
C ARG A 7 -19.69 1.13 14.00
N ASP A 8 -20.11 -0.03 14.44
CA ASP A 8 -19.35 -1.26 14.32
C ASP A 8 -19.52 -1.83 12.90
N LEU A 9 -18.45 -1.73 12.08
CA LEU A 9 -18.48 -2.18 10.69
C LEU A 9 -18.56 -3.70 10.52
N LEU A 10 -18.31 -4.49 11.56
CA LEU A 10 -18.49 -5.96 11.55
C LEU A 10 -19.96 -6.33 11.48
N THR A 11 -20.80 -5.62 12.24
CA THR A 11 -22.24 -5.89 12.38
C THR A 11 -23.10 -4.95 11.52
N ALA A 12 -22.64 -3.73 11.29
CA ALA A 12 -23.33 -2.68 10.53
C ALA A 12 -22.42 -2.12 9.42
N PRO A 13 -22.14 -2.89 8.35
CA PRO A 13 -21.25 -2.45 7.27
C PRO A 13 -21.77 -1.20 6.54
N ALA A 14 -20.86 -0.42 5.96
CA ALA A 14 -21.18 0.77 5.17
C ALA A 14 -21.39 0.38 3.70
N TRP A 15 -22.63 0.16 3.30
CA TRP A 15 -23.00 -0.34 1.97
C TRP A 15 -24.22 0.36 1.35
N GLU A 16 -24.96 1.13 2.12
CA GLU A 16 -26.14 1.81 1.62
C GLU A 16 -25.77 3.12 0.89
N ALA A 17 -26.63 3.59 -0.02
CA ALA A 17 -26.34 4.78 -0.82
C ALA A 17 -26.04 6.03 0.02
N HIS A 18 -26.62 6.14 1.21
CA HIS A 18 -26.40 7.26 2.11
C HIS A 18 -25.04 7.19 2.86
N ASP A 19 -24.34 6.05 2.78
CA ASP A 19 -23.01 5.88 3.34
C ASP A 19 -21.91 6.50 2.47
N LEU A 20 -22.24 7.01 1.28
CA LEU A 20 -21.28 7.61 0.37
C LEU A 20 -20.39 8.64 1.08
N GLY A 21 -19.08 8.45 0.98
CA GLY A 21 -18.09 9.37 1.52
C GLY A 21 -17.81 9.23 3.01
N LEU A 22 -18.49 8.30 3.72
CA LEU A 22 -18.21 8.05 5.13
C LEU A 22 -16.80 7.47 5.34
N PRO A 23 -16.10 7.88 6.41
CA PRO A 23 -14.81 7.31 6.77
C PRO A 23 -14.91 5.82 7.12
N LEU A 24 -13.96 5.03 6.65
CA LEU A 24 -13.80 3.61 6.97
C LEU A 24 -12.43 3.36 7.61
N PRO A 25 -12.35 3.12 8.95
CA PRO A 25 -13.43 3.06 9.95
C PRO A 25 -14.06 4.44 10.25
N PRO A 26 -15.06 4.54 11.14
CA PRO A 26 -15.62 5.82 11.59
C PRO A 26 -14.63 6.55 12.50
N SER A 27 -13.52 6.98 11.93
CA SER A 27 -12.42 7.69 12.57
C SER A 27 -12.08 8.95 11.79
N ARG A 28 -11.71 10.02 12.52
CA ARG A 28 -11.22 11.26 11.91
C ARG A 28 -9.95 11.05 11.06
N HIS A 29 -9.18 9.99 11.34
CA HIS A 29 -7.94 9.66 10.66
C HIS A 29 -8.07 8.43 9.75
N ALA A 30 -9.30 8.06 9.37
CA ALA A 30 -9.54 6.94 8.48
C ALA A 30 -8.74 7.05 7.18
N VAL A 31 -8.24 5.91 6.71
CA VAL A 31 -7.45 5.80 5.48
C VAL A 31 -8.21 5.10 4.36
N SER A 32 -9.53 4.97 4.50
CA SER A 32 -10.45 4.47 3.49
C SER A 32 -11.77 5.22 3.56
N VAL A 33 -12.61 5.06 2.56
CA VAL A 33 -13.87 5.78 2.39
C VAL A 33 -14.91 4.86 1.77
N ALA A 34 -16.17 5.04 2.15
CA ALA A 34 -17.28 4.29 1.58
C ALA A 34 -17.63 4.79 0.17
N LEU A 35 -17.60 3.87 -0.80
CA LEU A 35 -18.09 4.03 -2.17
C LEU A 35 -19.12 2.94 -2.43
N PRO A 36 -20.38 3.09 -1.93
CA PRO A 36 -21.33 1.99 -1.78
C PRO A 36 -21.91 1.47 -3.10
N ARG A 37 -21.84 2.22 -4.19
CA ARG A 37 -22.39 1.85 -5.50
C ARG A 37 -21.30 1.76 -6.56
N TRP A 38 -21.53 0.93 -7.56
CA TRP A 38 -20.65 0.81 -8.73
C TRP A 38 -20.45 2.16 -9.42
N GLN A 39 -21.53 2.91 -9.57
CA GLN A 39 -21.47 4.24 -10.15
C GLN A 39 -20.68 5.24 -9.30
N ASP A 40 -20.68 5.09 -7.97
CA ASP A 40 -19.87 5.95 -7.09
C ASP A 40 -18.36 5.76 -7.35
N VAL A 41 -17.93 4.55 -7.71
CA VAL A 41 -16.53 4.27 -8.07
C VAL A 41 -16.18 4.92 -9.41
N ILE A 42 -17.06 4.83 -10.40
CA ILE A 42 -16.87 5.50 -11.70
C ILE A 42 -16.82 7.02 -11.50
N ASP A 43 -17.78 7.59 -10.81
CA ASP A 43 -17.85 9.03 -10.52
C ASP A 43 -16.64 9.52 -9.70
N TYR A 44 -16.07 8.66 -8.84
CA TYR A 44 -14.84 8.95 -8.08
C TYR A 44 -13.64 9.10 -9.03
N GLU A 45 -13.47 8.19 -9.97
CA GLU A 45 -12.36 8.20 -10.93
C GLU A 45 -12.52 9.29 -12.02
N GLU A 46 -13.76 9.69 -12.29
CA GLU A 46 -14.10 10.82 -13.18
C GLU A 46 -14.10 12.19 -12.48
N GLU A 47 -13.70 12.23 -11.21
CA GLU A 47 -13.64 13.46 -10.39
C GLU A 47 -14.98 14.21 -10.35
N HIS A 48 -16.11 13.47 -10.35
CA HIS A 48 -17.45 14.08 -10.36
C HIS A 48 -17.69 14.89 -9.07
N PRO A 49 -18.20 16.14 -9.15
CA PRO A 49 -18.40 17.04 -7.99
C PRO A 49 -19.17 16.41 -6.84
N ARG A 50 -20.20 15.60 -7.14
CA ARG A 50 -21.00 14.87 -6.14
C ARG A 50 -20.14 14.04 -5.18
N ILE A 51 -19.12 13.39 -5.72
CA ILE A 51 -18.19 12.58 -4.92
C ILE A 51 -17.28 13.47 -4.08
N ALA A 52 -16.65 14.46 -4.71
CA ALA A 52 -15.74 15.38 -4.01
C ALA A 52 -16.43 16.07 -2.81
N GLU A 53 -17.70 16.44 -2.94
CA GLU A 53 -18.50 17.05 -1.88
C GLU A 53 -18.89 16.06 -0.76
N ALA A 54 -19.06 14.78 -1.09
CA ALA A 54 -19.44 13.74 -0.15
C ALA A 54 -18.25 13.22 0.67
N LEU A 55 -17.04 13.16 0.09
CA LEU A 55 -15.88 12.53 0.72
C LEU A 55 -15.46 13.21 2.02
N ARG A 56 -15.39 12.44 3.12
CA ARG A 56 -14.89 12.88 4.43
C ARG A 56 -13.53 12.25 4.78
N ALA A 57 -13.14 11.22 4.05
CA ALA A 57 -11.85 10.54 4.13
C ALA A 57 -11.52 9.94 2.76
N GLY A 58 -10.38 9.27 2.64
CA GLY A 58 -9.97 8.55 1.44
C GLY A 58 -8.59 7.98 1.63
N TYR A 59 -8.13 7.16 0.67
CA TYR A 59 -6.77 6.65 0.75
C TYR A 59 -5.77 7.80 0.52
N PRO A 60 -4.90 8.12 1.50
CA PRO A 60 -4.23 9.43 1.57
C PRO A 60 -3.40 9.84 0.36
N ARG A 61 -2.87 8.90 -0.40
CA ARG A 61 -2.06 9.20 -1.60
C ARG A 61 -2.89 9.51 -2.84
N PHE A 62 -4.13 9.04 -2.88
CA PHE A 62 -5.08 9.27 -3.97
C PHE A 62 -6.02 10.42 -3.64
N PHE A 63 -6.49 10.46 -2.42
CA PHE A 63 -7.34 11.52 -1.90
C PHE A 63 -6.61 12.27 -0.78
N LEU A 64 -6.49 13.60 -0.91
CA LEU A 64 -5.93 14.42 0.17
C LEU A 64 -6.90 14.49 1.34
N HIS A 65 -6.47 13.98 2.47
CA HIS A 65 -7.22 14.12 3.71
C HIS A 65 -7.54 15.61 3.98
N PRO A 66 -8.75 15.97 4.45
CA PRO A 66 -9.14 17.38 4.68
C PRO A 66 -8.12 18.18 5.52
N LEU A 67 -7.54 17.57 6.57
CA LEU A 67 -6.50 18.22 7.39
C LEU A 67 -5.21 18.47 6.58
N VAL A 68 -4.82 17.56 5.71
CA VAL A 68 -3.64 17.73 4.85
C VAL A 68 -3.90 18.79 3.80
N SER A 69 -5.11 18.82 3.22
CA SER A 69 -5.54 19.90 2.31
C SER A 69 -5.48 21.27 2.98
N GLN A 70 -5.99 21.40 4.21
CA GLN A 70 -5.93 22.64 5.01
C GLN A 70 -4.48 23.06 5.26
N LEU A 71 -3.62 22.11 5.62
CA LEU A 71 -2.18 22.37 5.81
C LEU A 71 -1.53 22.92 4.54
N PHE A 72 -1.85 22.35 3.37
CA PHE A 72 -1.30 22.82 2.08
C PHE A 72 -1.81 24.22 1.72
N VAL A 73 -3.08 24.52 2.00
CA VAL A 73 -3.65 25.87 1.80
C VAL A 73 -2.96 26.88 2.72
N GLU A 74 -2.76 26.56 3.99
CA GLU A 74 -2.06 27.44 4.93
C GLU A 74 -0.60 27.65 4.52
N ALA A 75 0.12 26.59 4.15
CA ALA A 75 1.48 26.68 3.65
C ALA A 75 1.58 27.56 2.39
N GLY A 76 0.61 27.41 1.47
CA GLY A 76 0.52 28.24 0.27
C GLY A 76 0.34 29.73 0.61
N ARG A 77 -0.58 30.06 1.52
CA ARG A 77 -0.77 31.45 1.98
C ARG A 77 0.48 32.04 2.63
N ARG A 78 1.26 31.22 3.33
CA ARG A 78 2.43 31.65 4.08
C ARG A 78 3.69 31.79 3.23
N PHE A 79 3.86 30.95 2.21
CA PHE A 79 5.14 30.81 1.52
C PHE A 79 5.09 31.04 0.02
N ALA A 80 3.93 30.91 -0.65
CA ALA A 80 3.82 31.01 -2.09
C ALA A 80 3.48 32.44 -2.53
N ALA A 81 4.14 32.92 -3.58
CA ALA A 81 3.79 34.16 -4.29
C ALA A 81 2.68 33.88 -5.35
N PRO A 82 2.06 34.93 -5.92
CA PRO A 82 1.13 34.75 -7.04
C PRO A 82 1.80 33.97 -8.20
N GLY A 83 1.11 32.91 -8.67
CA GLY A 83 1.62 32.00 -9.69
C GLY A 83 2.48 30.84 -9.18
N GLU A 84 2.65 30.73 -7.86
CA GLU A 84 3.31 29.60 -7.22
C GLU A 84 2.32 28.69 -6.51
N GLY A 85 2.60 27.38 -6.54
CA GLY A 85 1.97 26.34 -5.74
C GLY A 85 2.82 25.95 -4.54
N CYS A 86 2.21 25.28 -3.57
CA CYS A 86 2.89 24.78 -2.37
C CYS A 86 2.35 23.42 -1.94
N LEU A 87 3.25 22.48 -1.64
CA LEU A 87 2.95 21.22 -0.96
C LEU A 87 3.87 21.07 0.25
N VAL A 88 3.38 20.35 1.29
CA VAL A 88 4.17 20.09 2.49
C VAL A 88 4.62 18.63 2.51
N PHE A 89 5.88 18.42 2.87
CA PHE A 89 6.54 17.13 3.00
C PHE A 89 6.95 16.85 4.45
N PRO A 90 7.06 15.59 4.86
CA PRO A 90 7.37 15.22 6.25
C PRO A 90 8.83 15.52 6.65
N SER A 91 9.70 15.83 5.69
CA SER A 91 11.10 16.15 5.96
C SER A 91 11.70 17.09 4.90
N ARG A 92 12.84 17.70 5.24
CA ARG A 92 13.62 18.49 4.30
C ARG A 92 14.09 17.66 3.10
N LEU A 93 14.58 16.45 3.37
CA LEU A 93 15.09 15.54 2.33
C LEU A 93 13.99 15.12 1.35
N SER A 94 12.79 14.80 1.86
CA SER A 94 11.63 14.49 1.00
C SER A 94 11.27 15.66 0.08
N ALA A 95 11.25 16.88 0.63
CA ALA A 95 10.99 18.10 -0.15
C ALA A 95 12.09 18.39 -1.18
N GLN A 96 13.36 18.15 -0.82
CA GLN A 96 14.50 18.31 -1.75
C GLN A 96 14.44 17.32 -2.91
N ARG A 97 14.15 16.05 -2.63
CA ARG A 97 13.96 15.03 -3.68
C ARG A 97 12.82 15.39 -4.64
N ALA A 98 11.72 15.94 -4.11
CA ALA A 98 10.63 16.44 -4.94
C ALA A 98 11.06 17.61 -5.84
N ALA A 99 11.86 18.53 -5.30
CA ALA A 99 12.43 19.65 -6.08
C ALA A 99 13.36 19.15 -7.19
N GLU A 100 14.25 18.20 -6.88
CA GLU A 100 15.17 17.58 -7.84
C GLU A 100 14.42 16.83 -8.94
N TYR A 101 13.37 16.07 -8.57
CA TYR A 101 12.52 15.39 -9.54
C TYR A 101 11.84 16.38 -10.49
N THR A 102 11.26 17.44 -9.94
CA THR A 102 10.60 18.50 -10.73
C THR A 102 11.58 19.18 -11.68
N THR A 103 12.75 19.55 -11.18
CA THR A 103 13.81 20.16 -12.02
C THR A 103 14.27 19.22 -13.13
N ARG A 104 14.46 17.92 -12.83
CA ARG A 104 14.87 16.93 -13.83
C ARG A 104 13.84 16.74 -14.94
N LYS A 105 12.54 16.79 -14.60
CA LYS A 105 11.44 16.51 -15.54
C LYS A 105 11.04 17.74 -16.38
N SER A 106 11.03 18.93 -15.79
CA SER A 106 10.51 20.15 -16.45
C SER A 106 11.50 21.30 -16.55
N GLY A 107 12.68 21.20 -15.91
CA GLY A 107 13.63 22.30 -15.79
C GLY A 107 13.20 23.39 -14.79
N ALA A 108 12.05 23.25 -14.14
CA ALA A 108 11.54 24.25 -13.21
C ALA A 108 12.33 24.27 -11.90
N VAL A 109 12.60 25.48 -11.39
CA VAL A 109 13.25 25.68 -10.11
C VAL A 109 12.19 25.79 -9.02
N SER A 110 12.39 25.03 -7.95
CA SER A 110 11.56 25.00 -6.75
C SER A 110 12.40 25.39 -5.53
N ARG A 111 11.76 25.88 -4.46
CA ARG A 111 12.44 26.22 -3.21
C ARG A 111 11.85 25.45 -2.04
N VAL A 112 12.73 24.94 -1.19
CA VAL A 112 12.36 24.22 0.05
C VAL A 112 12.46 25.19 1.22
N VAL A 113 11.38 25.27 2.00
CA VAL A 113 11.26 26.18 3.14
C VAL A 113 10.84 25.41 4.37
N ALA A 114 11.48 25.63 5.52
CA ALA A 114 11.04 25.03 6.77
C ALA A 114 9.62 25.53 7.12
N TYR A 115 8.69 24.61 7.39
CA TYR A 115 7.33 24.99 7.77
C TYR A 115 7.29 25.62 9.16
N GLY A 116 8.29 25.32 9.99
CA GLY A 116 8.40 25.83 11.36
C GLY A 116 7.70 24.96 12.38
N PHE A 117 7.37 23.73 12.04
CA PHE A 117 6.69 22.76 12.90
C PHE A 117 7.29 21.36 12.69
N GLY A 118 7.92 20.81 13.73
CA GLY A 118 8.61 19.54 13.62
C GLY A 118 9.58 19.53 12.42
N ASN A 119 9.63 18.41 11.70
CA ASN A 119 10.45 18.27 10.49
C ASN A 119 9.72 18.64 9.19
N LEU A 120 8.53 19.25 9.27
CA LEU A 120 7.76 19.60 8.08
C LEU A 120 8.44 20.66 7.23
N HIS A 121 8.47 20.45 5.92
CA HIS A 121 9.03 21.38 4.95
C HIS A 121 8.05 21.60 3.79
N ALA A 122 7.88 22.86 3.44
CA ALA A 122 7.12 23.28 2.28
C ALA A 122 8.00 23.27 1.04
N LEU A 123 7.51 22.70 -0.05
CA LEU A 123 8.05 22.86 -1.38
C LEU A 123 7.19 23.88 -2.12
N VAL A 124 7.80 24.99 -2.54
CA VAL A 124 7.16 26.03 -3.33
C VAL A 124 7.69 25.93 -4.77
N PHE A 125 6.77 25.91 -5.73
CA PHE A 125 7.05 25.63 -7.13
C PHE A 125 6.13 26.43 -8.06
N PRO A 126 6.48 26.65 -9.34
CA PRO A 126 5.55 27.27 -10.29
C PRO A 126 4.24 26.48 -10.39
N GLU A 127 3.08 27.17 -10.31
CA GLU A 127 1.75 26.52 -10.26
C GLU A 127 1.51 25.52 -11.41
N LYS A 128 2.04 25.79 -12.59
CA LYS A 128 1.96 24.87 -13.75
C LYS A 128 2.58 23.49 -13.49
N GLU A 129 3.47 23.36 -12.51
CA GLU A 129 4.14 22.10 -12.13
C GLU A 129 3.37 21.31 -11.04
N ARG A 130 2.23 21.81 -10.58
CA ARG A 130 1.43 21.17 -9.49
C ARG A 130 1.17 19.70 -9.75
N ARG A 131 0.81 19.35 -11.00
CA ARG A 131 0.55 17.96 -11.37
C ARG A 131 1.82 17.10 -11.16
N LEU A 132 2.96 17.55 -11.65
CA LEU A 132 4.23 16.82 -11.55
C LEU A 132 4.69 16.64 -10.10
N VAL A 133 4.56 17.68 -9.27
CA VAL A 133 4.90 17.60 -7.84
C VAL A 133 3.92 16.66 -7.10
N ARG A 134 2.64 16.67 -7.45
CA ARG A 134 1.63 15.74 -6.90
C ARG A 134 1.90 14.30 -7.30
N GLU A 135 2.29 14.03 -8.53
CA GLU A 135 2.70 12.70 -9.00
C GLU A 135 3.90 12.19 -8.19
N TYR A 136 4.94 13.03 -8.01
CA TYR A 136 6.07 12.66 -7.14
C TYR A 136 5.62 12.34 -5.71
N TRP A 137 4.83 13.23 -5.09
CA TRP A 137 4.30 13.07 -3.74
C TRP A 137 3.52 11.76 -3.58
N ARG A 138 2.71 11.40 -4.57
CA ARG A 138 1.95 10.15 -4.61
C ARG A 138 2.87 8.94 -4.72
N TYR A 139 3.81 8.94 -5.65
CA TYR A 139 4.63 7.77 -5.94
C TYR A 139 5.70 7.53 -4.89
N CYS A 140 6.38 8.56 -4.40
CA CYS A 140 7.38 8.40 -3.35
C CYS A 140 6.78 7.93 -2.01
N GLY A 141 5.50 8.25 -1.75
CA GLY A 141 4.82 7.85 -0.52
C GLY A 141 5.32 8.53 0.76
N GLU A 142 6.29 9.44 0.66
CA GLU A 142 6.78 10.26 1.78
C GLU A 142 5.78 11.40 2.03
N VAL A 143 4.63 11.05 2.61
CA VAL A 143 3.48 11.94 2.77
C VAL A 143 3.28 12.38 4.21
N VAL A 144 2.72 13.56 4.41
CA VAL A 144 2.30 14.04 5.73
C VAL A 144 1.05 13.28 6.16
N SER A 145 1.03 12.74 7.38
CA SER A 145 -0.15 12.08 7.93
C SER A 145 -1.21 13.08 8.37
N SER A 146 -2.46 12.62 8.50
CA SER A 146 -3.56 13.46 9.00
C SER A 146 -3.34 13.93 10.45
N ARG A 147 -2.71 13.10 11.30
CA ARG A 147 -2.34 13.47 12.68
C ARG A 147 -1.25 14.54 12.70
N GLN A 148 -0.23 14.38 11.88
CA GLN A 148 0.84 15.37 11.70
C GLN A 148 0.28 16.70 11.20
N ALA A 149 -0.63 16.68 10.23
CA ALA A 149 -1.29 17.86 9.70
C ALA A 149 -2.16 18.54 10.76
N GLU A 150 -2.94 17.78 11.54
CA GLU A 150 -3.77 18.30 12.62
C GLU A 150 -2.92 19.03 13.67
N ARG A 151 -1.83 18.42 14.11
CA ARG A 151 -0.91 19.02 15.08
C ARG A 151 -0.27 20.30 14.55
N ALA A 152 0.18 20.28 13.29
CA ALA A 152 0.80 21.45 12.65
C ALA A 152 -0.19 22.61 12.53
N LEU A 153 -1.45 22.34 12.18
CA LEU A 153 -2.53 23.34 12.11
C LEU A 153 -2.89 23.92 13.49
N ALA A 154 -2.84 23.08 14.53
CA ALA A 154 -3.09 23.52 15.91
C ALA A 154 -1.92 24.33 16.49
N GLY A 155 -0.75 24.36 15.83
CA GLY A 155 0.43 25.05 16.35
C GLY A 155 0.99 24.41 17.61
N THR A 156 0.72 23.11 17.88
CA THR A 156 1.12 22.43 19.11
C THR A 156 2.32 21.51 18.88
N THR A 157 3.42 21.72 19.58
CA THR A 157 4.56 20.79 19.60
C THR A 157 4.24 19.57 20.47
N PRO A 158 4.78 18.37 20.15
CA PRO A 158 4.64 17.23 21.04
C PRO A 158 5.20 17.55 22.42
N ALA A 159 4.51 17.15 23.48
CA ALA A 159 5.10 17.13 24.81
C ALA A 159 6.26 16.11 24.84
N ARG A 160 7.22 16.28 25.74
CA ARG A 160 8.36 15.37 25.89
C ARG A 160 7.91 13.92 26.13
N ASP A 161 6.83 13.73 26.88
CA ASP A 161 6.28 12.42 27.16
C ASP A 161 5.69 11.77 25.90
N ASP A 162 5.06 12.54 25.00
CA ASP A 162 4.56 12.07 23.71
C ASP A 162 5.71 11.65 22.78
N GLU A 163 6.81 12.42 22.76
CA GLU A 163 8.00 12.06 21.98
C GLU A 163 8.63 10.75 22.48
N MET A 164 8.73 10.58 23.81
CA MET A 164 9.22 9.35 24.41
C MET A 164 8.29 8.16 24.14
N ALA A 165 6.98 8.36 24.22
CA ALA A 165 5.99 7.34 23.89
C ALA A 165 6.08 6.93 22.42
N GLY A 166 6.21 7.88 21.49
CA GLY A 166 6.42 7.65 20.08
C GLY A 166 7.70 6.85 19.77
N ALA A 167 8.83 7.22 20.42
CA ALA A 167 10.09 6.50 20.27
C ALA A 167 10.00 5.06 20.81
N THR A 168 9.31 4.86 21.94
CA THR A 168 9.05 3.54 22.52
C THR A 168 8.17 2.69 21.60
N ALA A 169 7.11 3.26 21.06
CA ALA A 169 6.22 2.59 20.11
C ALA A 169 6.99 2.10 18.88
N LYS A 170 7.84 2.95 18.28
CA LYS A 170 8.69 2.56 17.12
C LYS A 170 9.62 1.41 17.46
N LYS A 171 10.24 1.43 18.63
CA LYS A 171 11.10 0.33 19.10
C LYS A 171 10.29 -0.97 19.24
N THR A 172 9.09 -0.91 19.82
CA THR A 172 8.21 -2.07 19.99
C THR A 172 7.76 -2.63 18.65
N ILE A 173 7.37 -1.77 17.68
CA ILE A 173 6.99 -2.19 16.33
C ILE A 173 8.16 -2.90 15.63
N ARG A 174 9.38 -2.32 15.69
CA ARG A 174 10.58 -2.98 15.12
C ARG A 174 10.83 -4.34 15.74
N SER A 175 10.75 -4.44 17.06
CA SER A 175 10.95 -5.72 17.77
C SER A 175 9.88 -6.76 17.39
N ARG A 176 8.61 -6.34 17.22
CA ARG A 176 7.51 -7.22 16.78
C ARG A 176 7.74 -7.75 15.37
N LEU A 177 8.08 -6.87 14.42
CA LEU A 177 8.39 -7.26 13.04
C LEU A 177 9.64 -8.14 12.95
N ALA A 178 10.69 -7.77 13.67
CA ALA A 178 11.94 -8.54 13.74
C ALA A 178 11.74 -9.94 14.30
N GLY A 179 10.94 -10.06 15.36
CA GLY A 179 10.58 -11.37 15.93
C GLY A 179 9.83 -12.26 14.93
N LEU A 180 8.89 -11.70 14.18
CA LEU A 180 8.18 -12.42 13.13
C LEU A 180 9.10 -12.80 11.96
N ALA A 181 10.01 -11.92 11.56
CA ALA A 181 10.92 -12.16 10.45
C ALA A 181 12.15 -13.02 10.83
N GLY A 182 12.42 -13.21 12.12
CA GLY A 182 13.60 -13.93 12.62
C GLY A 182 14.90 -13.16 12.41
N VAL A 183 14.85 -11.83 12.58
CA VAL A 183 15.99 -10.90 12.44
C VAL A 183 16.14 -10.04 13.69
N VAL A 184 17.14 -9.17 13.72
CA VAL A 184 17.29 -8.18 14.81
C VAL A 184 16.50 -6.90 14.51
N PRO A 185 16.04 -6.13 15.52
CA PRO A 185 15.27 -4.91 15.29
C PRO A 185 15.97 -3.85 14.45
N GLU A 186 17.30 -3.88 14.41
CA GLU A 186 18.14 -2.98 13.63
C GLU A 186 18.13 -3.27 12.13
N ASP A 187 17.61 -4.42 11.70
CA ASP A 187 17.37 -4.77 10.30
C ASP A 187 15.98 -4.33 9.81
N VAL A 188 15.16 -3.73 10.69
CA VAL A 188 13.82 -3.24 10.38
C VAL A 188 13.80 -1.72 10.39
N PHE A 189 13.38 -1.12 9.26
CA PHE A 189 13.32 0.32 9.03
C PHE A 189 11.87 0.75 8.82
N LEU A 190 11.39 1.76 9.57
CA LEU A 190 10.01 2.22 9.52
C LEU A 190 9.88 3.47 8.65
N PHE A 191 8.78 3.55 7.90
CA PHE A 191 8.48 4.60 6.93
C PHE A 191 7.04 5.12 7.10
N PRO A 192 6.72 6.33 6.61
CA PRO A 192 5.39 6.94 6.76
C PRO A 192 4.31 6.24 5.92
N SER A 193 4.67 5.39 4.97
CA SER A 193 3.73 4.58 4.19
C SER A 193 4.43 3.36 3.58
N GLY A 194 3.64 2.37 3.13
CA GLY A 194 4.18 1.23 2.37
C GLY A 194 4.91 1.67 1.09
N MET A 195 4.41 2.69 0.39
CA MET A 195 5.11 3.21 -0.80
C MET A 195 6.41 3.93 -0.47
N ALA A 196 6.50 4.60 0.69
CA ALA A 196 7.77 5.17 1.14
C ALA A 196 8.81 4.07 1.41
N ALA A 197 8.39 2.96 1.99
CA ALA A 197 9.24 1.78 2.15
C ALA A 197 9.67 1.20 0.79
N MET A 198 8.75 1.07 -0.15
CA MET A 198 9.03 0.60 -1.52
C MET A 198 9.99 1.54 -2.26
N ALA A 199 9.75 2.85 -2.21
CA ALA A 199 10.62 3.85 -2.83
C ALA A 199 12.02 3.86 -2.20
N ALA A 200 12.14 3.66 -0.88
CA ALA A 200 13.42 3.52 -0.20
C ALA A 200 14.15 2.23 -0.62
N ALA A 201 13.45 1.09 -0.67
CA ALA A 201 14.03 -0.16 -1.18
C ALA A 201 14.52 0.01 -2.63
N HIS A 202 13.74 0.64 -3.50
CA HIS A 202 14.14 0.94 -4.88
C HIS A 202 15.39 1.84 -4.92
N ARG A 203 15.48 2.89 -4.10
CA ARG A 203 16.65 3.76 -4.03
C ARG A 203 17.92 3.01 -3.64
N VAL A 204 17.85 2.18 -2.58
CA VAL A 204 19.07 1.50 -2.10
C VAL A 204 19.58 0.46 -3.09
N VAL A 205 18.71 -0.28 -3.78
CA VAL A 205 19.16 -1.24 -4.80
C VAL A 205 19.70 -0.56 -6.04
N THR A 206 19.11 0.56 -6.47
CA THR A 206 19.60 1.34 -7.62
C THR A 206 20.89 2.14 -7.30
N MET A 207 21.11 2.51 -6.04
CA MET A 207 22.38 3.06 -5.57
C MET A 207 23.49 2.01 -5.54
N ALA A 208 23.18 0.79 -5.14
CA ALA A 208 24.14 -0.32 -5.11
C ALA A 208 24.55 -0.78 -6.53
N ARG A 209 23.66 -0.64 -7.51
CA ARG A 209 23.87 -1.00 -8.93
C ARG A 209 23.44 0.14 -9.85
N PRO A 210 24.21 1.24 -9.90
CA PRO A 210 23.81 2.47 -10.59
C PRO A 210 23.77 2.30 -12.11
N GLY A 211 22.87 3.04 -12.74
CA GLY A 211 22.78 3.12 -14.20
C GLY A 211 21.98 2.00 -14.87
N LEU A 212 21.44 1.04 -14.10
CA LEU A 212 20.69 -0.11 -14.60
C LEU A 212 19.19 0.00 -14.30
N PRO A 213 18.32 -0.55 -15.17
CA PRO A 213 16.91 -0.72 -14.89
C PRO A 213 16.68 -1.80 -13.84
N THR A 214 15.46 -1.82 -13.28
CA THR A 214 14.96 -2.93 -12.47
C THR A 214 14.13 -3.88 -13.34
N ALA A 215 13.78 -5.07 -12.81
CA ALA A 215 12.74 -5.91 -13.39
C ALA A 215 11.57 -6.03 -12.42
N GLN A 216 10.34 -5.99 -12.94
CA GLN A 216 9.12 -6.28 -12.21
C GLN A 216 8.48 -7.56 -12.72
N LEU A 217 8.31 -8.53 -11.84
CA LEU A 217 7.62 -9.78 -12.12
C LEU A 217 6.18 -9.73 -11.64
N ASP A 218 5.29 -10.23 -12.48
CA ASP A 218 3.84 -10.24 -12.33
C ASP A 218 3.24 -8.82 -12.20
N PHE A 219 1.91 -8.73 -12.23
CA PHE A 219 1.18 -7.47 -12.17
C PHE A 219 1.20 -6.93 -10.73
N PRO A 220 1.87 -5.79 -10.46
CA PRO A 220 2.03 -5.28 -9.10
C PRO A 220 0.93 -4.29 -8.72
N TYR A 221 0.95 -3.84 -7.48
CA TYR A 221 0.23 -2.65 -7.04
C TYR A 221 0.59 -1.44 -7.92
N VAL A 222 -0.43 -0.68 -8.33
CA VAL A 222 -0.34 0.35 -9.39
C VAL A 222 0.87 1.30 -9.28
N ASP A 223 1.17 1.82 -8.09
CA ASP A 223 2.24 2.81 -7.91
C ASP A 223 3.65 2.18 -7.80
N VAL A 224 3.78 0.86 -7.57
CA VAL A 224 5.08 0.17 -7.51
C VAL A 224 5.78 0.21 -8.88
N LEU A 225 5.01 -0.02 -9.96
CA LEU A 225 5.55 0.09 -11.31
C LEU A 225 5.97 1.52 -11.63
N ARG A 226 5.18 2.52 -11.18
CA ARG A 226 5.50 3.95 -11.35
C ARG A 226 6.80 4.34 -10.65
N VAL A 227 7.06 3.85 -9.44
CA VAL A 227 8.36 4.09 -8.75
C VAL A 227 9.53 3.64 -9.62
N GLN A 228 9.45 2.44 -10.20
CA GLN A 228 10.51 1.89 -11.02
C GLN A 228 10.67 2.64 -12.35
N GLN A 229 9.56 3.06 -12.97
CA GLN A 229 9.56 3.83 -14.21
C GLN A 229 10.12 5.23 -14.03
N GLU A 230 9.72 5.92 -12.96
CA GLU A 230 9.91 7.37 -12.80
C GLU A 230 11.16 7.75 -12.00
N PHE A 231 11.57 6.91 -11.03
CA PHE A 231 12.66 7.26 -10.11
C PHE A 231 13.98 6.57 -10.44
N GLY A 232 13.98 5.55 -11.30
CA GLY A 232 15.16 4.80 -11.72
C GLY A 232 15.58 5.04 -13.16
N ARG A 233 16.15 4.01 -13.76
CA ARG A 233 16.53 3.93 -15.18
C ARG A 233 15.51 3.16 -16.01
N GLY A 234 14.29 3.02 -15.52
CA GLY A 234 13.23 2.26 -16.15
C GLY A 234 13.07 0.87 -15.53
N VAL A 235 12.17 0.10 -16.10
CA VAL A 235 11.80 -1.23 -15.64
C VAL A 235 11.55 -2.18 -16.82
N GLU A 236 12.10 -3.39 -16.72
CA GLU A 236 11.74 -4.53 -17.55
C GLU A 236 10.50 -5.17 -16.92
N PHE A 237 9.33 -4.94 -17.50
CA PHE A 237 8.06 -5.37 -16.93
C PHE A 237 7.56 -6.67 -17.57
N PHE A 238 7.36 -7.69 -16.74
CA PHE A 238 6.83 -9.00 -17.09
C PHE A 238 5.47 -9.20 -16.40
N PRO A 239 4.36 -8.80 -17.05
CA PRO A 239 3.02 -8.80 -16.41
C PRO A 239 2.49 -10.19 -16.07
N VAL A 240 3.11 -11.24 -16.63
CA VAL A 240 2.87 -12.64 -16.30
C VAL A 240 4.21 -13.29 -16.04
N ALA A 241 4.42 -13.75 -14.80
CA ALA A 241 5.67 -14.40 -14.37
C ALA A 241 5.69 -15.89 -14.77
N ASP A 242 5.58 -16.18 -16.05
CA ASP A 242 5.69 -17.54 -16.60
C ASP A 242 7.16 -17.97 -16.78
N SER A 243 7.37 -19.21 -17.22
CA SER A 243 8.72 -19.76 -17.41
C SER A 243 9.58 -18.95 -18.40
N ALA A 244 8.96 -18.35 -19.43
CA ALA A 244 9.68 -17.53 -20.40
C ALA A 244 10.12 -16.20 -19.77
N ALA A 245 9.25 -15.56 -18.99
CA ALA A 245 9.58 -14.35 -18.24
C ALA A 245 10.73 -14.59 -17.25
N LEU A 246 10.68 -15.69 -16.49
CA LEU A 246 11.74 -16.06 -15.56
C LEU A 246 13.07 -16.30 -16.25
N GLN A 247 13.09 -17.02 -17.38
CA GLN A 247 14.30 -17.22 -18.17
C GLN A 247 14.88 -15.91 -18.71
N ASN A 248 14.02 -14.99 -19.15
CA ASN A 248 14.45 -13.67 -19.61
C ASN A 248 15.08 -12.86 -18.48
N VAL A 249 14.46 -12.84 -17.28
CA VAL A 249 15.00 -12.16 -16.11
C VAL A 249 16.38 -12.74 -15.74
N ILE A 250 16.53 -14.06 -15.71
CA ILE A 250 17.81 -14.74 -15.44
C ILE A 250 18.85 -14.37 -16.49
N ALA A 251 18.49 -14.34 -17.78
CA ALA A 251 19.40 -13.94 -18.84
C ALA A 251 19.86 -12.48 -18.69
N LEU A 252 18.95 -11.55 -18.35
CA LEU A 252 19.28 -10.16 -18.09
C LEU A 252 20.17 -10.01 -16.85
N ALA A 253 19.91 -10.78 -15.79
CA ALA A 253 20.70 -10.79 -14.56
C ALA A 253 22.14 -11.27 -14.85
N ASN A 254 22.30 -12.40 -15.54
CA ASN A 254 23.60 -12.96 -15.92
C ASN A 254 24.39 -12.03 -16.87
N ALA A 255 23.69 -11.25 -17.69
CA ALA A 255 24.31 -10.24 -18.54
C ALA A 255 24.69 -8.93 -17.79
N GLY A 256 24.42 -8.85 -16.48
CA GLY A 256 24.70 -7.66 -15.67
C GLY A 256 23.80 -6.46 -16.02
N LYS A 257 22.61 -6.67 -16.56
CA LYS A 257 21.72 -5.61 -17.09
C LYS A 257 20.62 -5.18 -16.11
N LEU A 258 20.54 -5.73 -14.90
CA LEU A 258 19.51 -5.42 -13.92
C LEU A 258 20.12 -4.84 -12.63
N ALA A 259 19.47 -3.82 -12.07
CA ALA A 259 19.77 -3.30 -10.74
C ALA A 259 19.19 -4.23 -9.65
N ALA A 260 17.97 -4.69 -9.82
CA ALA A 260 17.27 -5.58 -8.90
C ALA A 260 16.06 -6.21 -9.61
N VAL A 261 15.47 -7.24 -8.99
CA VAL A 261 14.18 -7.82 -9.37
C VAL A 261 13.17 -7.55 -8.26
N PHE A 262 11.96 -7.14 -8.64
CA PHE A 262 10.83 -6.86 -7.73
C PHE A 262 9.68 -7.82 -8.02
N ALA A 263 9.01 -8.29 -6.96
CA ALA A 263 7.75 -9.03 -7.05
C ALA A 263 6.90 -8.84 -5.77
N GLU A 264 5.60 -9.09 -5.89
CA GLU A 264 4.68 -9.18 -4.75
C GLU A 264 4.33 -10.66 -4.48
N VAL A 265 4.17 -11.05 -3.24
CA VAL A 265 3.86 -12.44 -2.87
C VAL A 265 2.74 -12.49 -1.82
N PRO A 266 1.51 -12.89 -2.25
CA PRO A 266 1.05 -12.97 -3.63
C PRO A 266 0.81 -11.59 -4.26
N SER A 267 0.71 -11.54 -5.59
CA SER A 267 0.44 -10.31 -6.33
C SER A 267 -0.97 -9.76 -6.06
N ASN A 268 -1.18 -8.47 -6.29
CA ASN A 268 -2.48 -7.80 -6.16
C ASN A 268 -2.86 -7.14 -7.49
N PRO A 269 -3.99 -7.51 -8.15
CA PRO A 269 -5.15 -8.19 -7.56
C PRO A 269 -5.29 -9.68 -7.90
N LEU A 270 -4.40 -10.27 -8.68
CA LEU A 270 -4.59 -11.63 -9.20
C LEU A 270 -4.11 -12.74 -8.25
N LEU A 271 -3.56 -12.37 -7.08
CA LEU A 271 -3.15 -13.29 -6.02
C LEU A 271 -2.26 -14.45 -6.51
N LYS A 272 -1.47 -14.20 -7.55
CA LYS A 272 -0.51 -15.17 -8.08
C LYS A 272 0.76 -15.18 -7.23
N CYS A 273 1.37 -16.32 -7.09
CA CYS A 273 2.65 -16.48 -6.42
C CYS A 273 3.73 -16.71 -7.48
N VAL A 274 4.66 -15.76 -7.59
CA VAL A 274 5.83 -15.94 -8.47
C VAL A 274 6.67 -17.09 -7.93
N PRO A 275 7.11 -18.06 -8.77
CA PRO A 275 7.96 -19.18 -8.32
C PRO A 275 9.39 -18.70 -8.08
N VAL A 276 9.60 -18.05 -6.93
CA VAL A 276 10.86 -17.34 -6.60
C VAL A 276 11.97 -18.25 -6.07
N ASP A 277 11.71 -19.51 -5.71
CA ASP A 277 12.70 -20.38 -5.06
C ASP A 277 13.98 -20.57 -5.91
N GLY A 278 13.82 -21.10 -7.14
CA GLY A 278 14.93 -21.25 -8.08
C GLY A 278 15.47 -19.90 -8.56
N LEU A 279 14.57 -18.97 -8.86
CA LEU A 279 14.93 -17.62 -9.30
C LEU A 279 15.84 -16.91 -8.29
N SER A 280 15.56 -17.02 -6.98
CA SER A 280 16.37 -16.36 -5.95
C SER A 280 17.81 -16.87 -5.91
N ASP A 281 18.02 -18.15 -6.17
CA ASP A 281 19.35 -18.76 -6.21
C ASP A 281 20.13 -18.29 -7.46
N ASP A 282 19.47 -18.23 -8.62
CA ASP A 282 20.05 -17.73 -9.87
C ASP A 282 20.38 -16.23 -9.78
N LEU A 283 19.49 -15.41 -9.21
CA LEU A 283 19.72 -13.98 -9.01
C LEU A 283 20.90 -13.74 -8.05
N ARG A 284 20.99 -14.53 -6.98
CA ARG A 284 22.12 -14.44 -6.03
C ARG A 284 23.44 -14.79 -6.71
N ALA A 285 23.47 -15.83 -7.54
CA ALA A 285 24.64 -16.20 -8.32
C ALA A 285 25.05 -15.10 -9.31
N ALA A 286 24.08 -14.40 -9.90
CA ALA A 286 24.31 -13.26 -10.80
C ALA A 286 24.62 -11.94 -10.06
N GLY A 287 24.58 -11.92 -8.71
CA GLY A 287 24.79 -10.72 -7.91
C GLY A 287 23.69 -9.66 -8.12
N VAL A 288 22.44 -10.08 -8.33
CA VAL A 288 21.27 -9.20 -8.49
C VAL A 288 20.34 -9.38 -7.29
N PRO A 289 20.04 -8.31 -6.51
CA PRO A 289 19.17 -8.43 -5.36
C PRO A 289 17.71 -8.66 -5.74
N LEU A 290 17.00 -9.45 -4.91
CA LEU A 290 15.56 -9.69 -4.99
C LEU A 290 14.85 -8.89 -3.89
N VAL A 291 13.87 -8.10 -4.28
CA VAL A 291 12.97 -7.32 -3.41
C VAL A 291 11.57 -7.90 -3.48
N LEU A 292 11.03 -8.33 -2.35
CA LEU A 292 9.66 -8.83 -2.27
C LEU A 292 8.78 -7.91 -1.43
N ASP A 293 7.52 -7.75 -1.86
CA ASP A 293 6.47 -7.17 -1.03
C ASP A 293 5.60 -8.29 -0.47
N ASP A 294 5.52 -8.39 0.87
CA ASP A 294 4.74 -9.40 1.58
C ASP A 294 3.43 -8.87 2.18
N THR A 295 3.02 -7.66 1.80
CA THR A 295 1.86 -6.96 2.37
C THR A 295 0.58 -7.79 2.38
N VAL A 296 0.34 -8.56 1.33
CA VAL A 296 -0.90 -9.34 1.16
C VAL A 296 -0.90 -10.62 1.99
N ALA A 297 0.16 -11.43 1.89
CA ALA A 297 0.26 -12.65 2.68
C ALA A 297 0.62 -12.37 4.15
N THR A 298 1.40 -11.35 4.39
CA THR A 298 1.97 -10.97 5.69
C THR A 298 3.05 -11.92 6.23
N SER A 299 3.89 -11.39 7.10
CA SER A 299 4.92 -12.18 7.80
C SER A 299 4.37 -13.24 8.76
N VAL A 300 3.06 -13.30 8.98
CA VAL A 300 2.39 -14.39 9.73
C VAL A 300 2.30 -15.67 8.90
N ASN A 301 2.00 -15.52 7.60
CA ASN A 301 1.75 -16.65 6.69
C ASN A 301 3.02 -17.12 5.98
N LEU A 302 3.96 -16.21 5.72
CA LEU A 302 5.20 -16.54 5.03
C LEU A 302 6.41 -15.80 5.62
N ASN A 303 7.60 -16.30 5.30
CA ASN A 303 8.87 -15.64 5.58
C ASN A 303 9.57 -15.29 4.27
N ALA A 304 9.29 -14.11 3.74
CA ALA A 304 9.86 -13.65 2.47
C ALA A 304 11.40 -13.58 2.50
N LEU A 305 12.02 -13.37 3.68
CA LEU A 305 13.47 -13.39 3.86
C LEU A 305 14.12 -14.78 3.63
N ALA A 306 13.33 -15.84 3.45
CA ALA A 306 13.89 -17.13 3.03
C ALA A 306 14.55 -17.05 1.65
N VAL A 307 14.08 -16.12 0.80
CA VAL A 307 14.53 -15.95 -0.59
C VAL A 307 14.95 -14.53 -0.95
N ALA A 308 14.30 -13.49 -0.35
CA ALA A 308 14.54 -12.09 -0.68
C ALA A 308 15.76 -11.49 0.06
N ASP A 309 16.36 -10.47 -0.54
CA ASP A 309 17.40 -9.64 0.06
C ASP A 309 16.81 -8.47 0.85
N LEU A 310 15.69 -7.90 0.36
CA LEU A 310 14.87 -6.90 1.02
C LEU A 310 13.40 -7.32 0.99
N VAL A 311 12.69 -7.05 2.07
CA VAL A 311 11.22 -7.20 2.12
C VAL A 311 10.61 -5.86 2.44
N THR A 312 9.62 -5.45 1.64
CA THR A 312 8.76 -4.29 1.90
C THR A 312 7.41 -4.74 2.40
N THR A 313 6.85 -4.02 3.35
CA THR A 313 5.54 -4.30 3.93
C THR A 313 4.77 -3.01 4.15
N SER A 314 3.53 -2.93 3.67
CA SER A 314 2.62 -1.87 4.07
C SER A 314 1.98 -2.19 5.42
N LEU A 315 2.46 -1.53 6.48
CA LEU A 315 1.93 -1.70 7.84
C LEU A 315 0.53 -1.09 8.02
N THR A 316 0.09 -0.27 7.06
CA THR A 316 -1.28 0.26 6.94
C THR A 316 -2.34 -0.83 6.90
N LYS A 317 -2.00 -2.00 6.34
CA LYS A 317 -2.90 -3.10 5.99
C LYS A 317 -3.13 -4.03 7.20
N ALA A 318 -3.03 -5.32 7.03
CA ALA A 318 -3.32 -6.30 8.08
C ALA A 318 -2.52 -6.08 9.38
N PHE A 319 -1.31 -5.50 9.32
CA PHE A 319 -0.53 -5.22 10.53
C PHE A 319 -1.24 -4.23 11.45
N SER A 320 -1.74 -3.09 10.93
CA SER A 320 -2.62 -2.18 11.68
C SER A 320 -4.01 -2.77 11.89
N GLY A 321 -4.66 -3.24 10.83
CA GLY A 321 -6.01 -3.81 10.86
C GLY A 321 -7.14 -2.81 11.08
N THR A 322 -6.93 -1.72 11.79
CA THR A 322 -7.99 -0.74 12.11
C THR A 322 -8.34 0.13 10.92
N GLY A 323 -7.36 0.49 10.08
CA GLY A 323 -7.60 1.33 8.90
C GLY A 323 -7.60 2.84 9.20
N ASP A 324 -6.90 3.28 10.23
CA ASP A 324 -6.82 4.67 10.68
C ASP A 324 -5.39 5.21 10.79
N VAL A 325 -4.40 4.48 10.33
CA VAL A 325 -2.98 4.88 10.30
C VAL A 325 -2.31 4.36 9.03
N ILE A 326 -1.39 5.14 8.48
CA ILE A 326 -0.53 4.72 7.37
C ILE A 326 0.90 4.55 7.87
N ALA A 327 1.54 3.46 7.46
CA ALA A 327 2.95 3.17 7.75
C ALA A 327 3.48 2.11 6.80
N GLY A 328 4.81 1.97 6.75
CA GLY A 328 5.50 0.91 6.01
C GLY A 328 6.77 0.47 6.70
N ALA A 329 7.32 -0.65 6.26
CA ALA A 329 8.60 -1.14 6.72
C ALA A 329 9.43 -1.70 5.57
N VAL A 330 10.76 -1.59 5.70
CA VAL A 330 11.74 -2.37 4.95
C VAL A 330 12.46 -3.26 5.95
N THR A 331 12.54 -4.55 5.66
CA THR A 331 13.33 -5.51 6.42
C THR A 331 14.49 -5.99 5.57
N VAL A 332 15.70 -5.87 6.09
CA VAL A 332 16.93 -6.30 5.40
C VAL A 332 17.27 -7.72 5.81
N ASN A 333 17.58 -8.58 4.84
CA ASN A 333 17.95 -9.96 5.10
C ASN A 333 19.41 -10.03 5.62
N PRO A 334 19.66 -10.49 6.86
CA PRO A 334 21.01 -10.61 7.40
C PRO A 334 21.90 -11.64 6.65
N ARG A 335 21.29 -12.52 5.85
CA ARG A 335 22.00 -13.52 5.03
C ARG A 335 22.26 -13.02 3.61
N SER A 336 21.79 -11.83 3.26
CA SER A 336 22.04 -11.21 1.96
C SER A 336 23.50 -10.79 1.82
N PRO A 337 24.14 -11.00 0.67
CA PRO A 337 25.46 -10.42 0.40
C PRO A 337 25.43 -8.88 0.42
N TRP A 338 24.26 -8.27 0.28
CA TRP A 338 24.02 -6.82 0.30
C TRP A 338 23.70 -6.26 1.69
N HIS A 339 23.62 -7.11 2.74
CA HIS A 339 23.12 -6.72 4.06
C HIS A 339 23.75 -5.43 4.60
N SER A 340 25.08 -5.39 4.67
CA SER A 340 25.81 -4.23 5.23
C SER A 340 25.54 -2.96 4.41
N ALA A 341 25.58 -3.06 3.08
CA ALA A 341 25.38 -1.92 2.19
C ALA A 341 23.93 -1.38 2.28
N PHE A 342 22.93 -2.25 2.27
CA PHE A 342 21.54 -1.85 2.37
C PHE A 342 21.19 -1.26 3.74
N ARG A 343 21.67 -1.90 4.81
CA ARG A 343 21.48 -1.41 6.17
C ARG A 343 22.13 -0.04 6.37
N GLU A 344 23.36 0.16 5.89
CA GLU A 344 24.04 1.45 5.96
C GLU A 344 23.28 2.54 5.18
N ALA A 345 22.86 2.23 3.95
CA ALA A 345 22.11 3.17 3.11
C ALA A 345 20.77 3.56 3.74
N LEU A 346 20.00 2.59 4.24
CA LEU A 346 18.72 2.85 4.94
C LEU A 346 18.94 3.61 6.26
N SER A 347 19.99 3.28 7.01
CA SER A 347 20.33 4.00 8.25
C SER A 347 20.67 5.46 7.99
N LYS A 348 21.43 5.76 6.94
CA LYS A 348 21.75 7.13 6.52
C LYS A 348 20.51 7.88 6.07
N GLU A 349 19.60 7.19 5.34
CA GLU A 349 18.35 7.78 4.88
C GLU A 349 17.45 8.21 6.05
N LEU A 350 17.46 7.47 7.16
CA LEU A 350 16.64 7.73 8.34
C LEU A 350 17.36 8.48 9.47
N ALA A 351 18.70 8.59 9.46
CA ALA A 351 19.47 9.19 10.54
C ALA A 351 19.10 10.65 10.81
N ASP A 352 18.82 11.41 9.73
CA ASP A 352 18.41 12.80 9.81
C ASP A 352 16.89 12.98 9.83
N HIS A 353 16.11 11.88 9.61
CA HIS A 353 14.67 11.97 9.33
C HIS A 353 13.95 10.72 9.82
N ASP A 354 13.52 10.74 11.07
CA ASP A 354 12.53 9.78 11.54
C ASP A 354 11.18 10.08 10.86
N LEU A 355 10.94 9.45 9.71
CA LEU A 355 9.81 9.76 8.82
C LEU A 355 8.46 9.29 9.36
N LEU A 356 8.41 8.23 10.20
CA LEU A 356 7.16 7.79 10.80
C LEU A 356 6.85 8.68 12.02
N PRO A 357 5.77 9.49 12.01
CA PRO A 357 5.44 10.36 13.13
C PRO A 357 5.21 9.58 14.42
N GLY A 358 5.58 10.16 15.57
CA GLY A 358 5.44 9.52 16.87
C GLY A 358 3.99 9.17 17.21
N GLU A 359 3.07 10.08 16.93
CA GLU A 359 1.63 9.88 17.11
C GLU A 359 1.06 8.73 16.27
N ASP A 360 1.52 8.58 15.02
CA ASP A 360 1.12 7.46 14.17
C ASP A 360 1.74 6.15 14.65
N ALA A 361 2.98 6.19 15.14
CA ALA A 361 3.64 5.03 15.72
C ALA A 361 2.93 4.52 16.99
N ILE A 362 2.45 5.41 17.85
CA ILE A 362 1.68 5.03 19.04
C ILE A 362 0.40 4.28 18.64
N VAL A 363 -0.36 4.82 17.70
CA VAL A 363 -1.59 4.18 17.20
C VAL A 363 -1.27 2.85 16.52
N LEU A 364 -0.24 2.80 15.69
CA LEU A 364 0.16 1.58 14.99
C LEU A 364 0.61 0.48 15.95
N GLU A 365 1.34 0.84 17.02
CA GLU A 365 1.75 -0.11 18.05
C GLU A 365 0.54 -0.73 18.73
N GLN A 366 -0.44 0.08 19.13
CA GLN A 366 -1.69 -0.37 19.76
C GLN A 366 -2.49 -1.28 18.83
N ASN A 367 -2.69 -0.85 17.59
CA ASN A 367 -3.45 -1.58 16.57
C ASN A 367 -2.85 -2.95 16.20
N SER A 368 -1.53 -3.11 16.36
CA SER A 368 -0.82 -4.33 15.94
C SER A 368 -0.57 -5.36 17.04
N ARG A 369 -1.12 -5.17 18.24
CA ARG A 369 -0.87 -6.06 19.38
C ARG A 369 -1.39 -7.47 19.18
N ASP A 370 -2.52 -7.61 18.51
CA ASP A 370 -3.22 -8.85 18.18
C ASP A 370 -3.09 -9.26 16.69
N PHE A 371 -2.04 -8.76 16.04
CA PHE A 371 -1.83 -8.94 14.59
C PHE A 371 -1.85 -10.41 14.15
N VAL A 372 -1.19 -11.28 14.91
CA VAL A 372 -1.07 -12.71 14.55
C VAL A 372 -2.43 -13.40 14.59
N GLU A 373 -3.17 -13.22 15.67
CA GLU A 373 -4.50 -13.82 15.90
C GLU A 373 -5.51 -13.30 14.87
N ARG A 374 -5.46 -12.00 14.56
CA ARG A 374 -6.33 -11.41 13.53
C ARG A 374 -6.07 -11.98 12.15
N VAL A 375 -4.80 -12.08 11.76
CA VAL A 375 -4.45 -12.65 10.44
C VAL A 375 -4.90 -14.09 10.33
N GLN A 376 -4.77 -14.90 11.39
CA GLN A 376 -5.27 -16.28 11.40
C GLN A 376 -6.78 -16.34 11.19
N SER A 377 -7.54 -15.49 11.88
CA SER A 377 -9.00 -15.41 11.73
C SER A 377 -9.40 -14.94 10.31
N MET A 378 -8.71 -13.94 9.78
CA MET A 378 -8.95 -13.44 8.43
C MET A 378 -8.62 -14.49 7.34
N ASN A 379 -7.54 -15.28 7.52
CA ASN A 379 -7.22 -16.40 6.64
C ASN A 379 -8.40 -17.38 6.54
N MET A 380 -8.94 -17.78 7.69
CA MET A 380 -10.08 -18.71 7.77
C MET A 380 -11.32 -18.14 7.07
N ALA A 381 -11.64 -16.87 7.30
CA ALA A 381 -12.77 -16.22 6.65
C ALA A 381 -12.61 -16.17 5.11
N ALA A 382 -11.41 -15.83 4.61
CA ALA A 382 -11.12 -15.82 3.18
C ALA A 382 -11.18 -17.23 2.56
N GLU A 383 -10.69 -18.23 3.26
CA GLU A 383 -10.74 -19.63 2.81
C GLU A 383 -12.19 -20.13 2.67
N CYS A 384 -13.02 -19.94 3.70
CA CYS A 384 -14.43 -20.30 3.66
C CYS A 384 -15.17 -19.60 2.52
N LEU A 385 -14.97 -18.28 2.36
CA LEU A 385 -15.60 -17.53 1.28
C LEU A 385 -15.15 -17.98 -0.11
N THR A 386 -13.86 -18.22 -0.32
CA THR A 386 -13.34 -18.63 -1.63
C THR A 386 -13.78 -20.03 -2.01
N GLU A 387 -13.93 -20.95 -1.06
CA GLU A 387 -14.51 -22.28 -1.30
C GLU A 387 -15.98 -22.20 -1.69
N PHE A 388 -16.77 -21.39 -0.99
CA PHE A 388 -18.15 -21.11 -1.35
C PHE A 388 -18.26 -20.53 -2.76
N LEU A 389 -17.48 -19.48 -3.08
CA LEU A 389 -17.50 -18.83 -4.38
C LEU A 389 -17.09 -19.76 -5.53
N LYS A 390 -16.10 -20.64 -5.32
CA LYS A 390 -15.68 -21.63 -6.33
C LYS A 390 -16.79 -22.64 -6.66
N SER A 391 -17.68 -22.92 -5.73
CA SER A 391 -18.81 -23.86 -5.92
C SER A 391 -20.05 -23.19 -6.49
N HIS A 392 -20.12 -21.84 -6.51
CA HIS A 392 -21.33 -21.11 -6.91
C HIS A 392 -21.42 -20.97 -8.43
N PRO A 393 -22.54 -21.38 -9.09
CA PRO A 393 -22.68 -21.38 -10.56
C PRO A 393 -22.60 -19.98 -11.20
N GLY A 394 -22.94 -18.91 -10.47
CA GLY A 394 -22.84 -17.52 -10.95
C GLY A 394 -21.43 -16.94 -10.90
N VAL A 395 -20.44 -17.68 -10.39
CA VAL A 395 -19.04 -17.23 -10.28
C VAL A 395 -18.19 -17.87 -11.37
N LYS A 396 -17.61 -17.04 -12.23
CA LYS A 396 -16.82 -17.50 -13.38
C LYS A 396 -15.41 -17.92 -12.99
N LYS A 397 -14.79 -17.20 -12.06
CA LYS A 397 -13.42 -17.44 -11.62
C LYS A 397 -13.16 -16.83 -10.25
N VAL A 398 -12.32 -17.52 -9.46
CA VAL A 398 -11.78 -17.02 -8.20
C VAL A 398 -10.26 -17.07 -8.27
N TRP A 399 -9.60 -15.97 -7.86
CA TRP A 399 -8.16 -15.88 -7.66
C TRP A 399 -7.87 -15.84 -6.16
N TYR A 400 -7.20 -16.85 -5.71
CA TYR A 400 -6.71 -17.03 -4.34
C TYR A 400 -5.66 -18.14 -4.37
N PRO A 401 -4.55 -18.09 -3.65
CA PRO A 401 -3.55 -19.15 -3.69
C PRO A 401 -4.20 -20.52 -3.42
N LEU A 402 -3.87 -21.52 -4.23
CA LEU A 402 -4.50 -22.87 -4.10
C LEU A 402 -4.12 -23.54 -2.80
N SER A 403 -2.85 -23.35 -2.40
CA SER A 403 -2.32 -23.86 -1.13
C SER A 403 -1.14 -23.01 -0.67
N THR A 404 -0.72 -23.18 0.58
CA THR A 404 0.49 -22.57 1.11
C THR A 404 1.76 -23.08 0.43
N ALA A 405 1.71 -24.21 -0.29
CA ALA A 405 2.84 -24.73 -1.06
C ALA A 405 3.26 -23.81 -2.21
N GLU A 406 2.34 -22.95 -2.70
CA GLU A 406 2.69 -21.93 -3.70
C GLU A 406 3.68 -20.88 -3.18
N PHE A 407 3.83 -20.76 -1.87
CA PHE A 407 4.84 -19.88 -1.26
C PHE A 407 6.24 -20.50 -1.22
N GLY A 408 6.39 -21.77 -1.64
CA GLY A 408 7.68 -22.46 -1.68
C GLY A 408 8.41 -22.43 -0.33
N ARG A 409 9.70 -22.10 -0.35
CA ARG A 409 10.55 -21.98 0.86
C ARG A 409 10.10 -20.87 1.84
N MET A 410 9.23 -19.96 1.40
CA MET A 410 8.71 -18.90 2.25
C MET A 410 7.54 -19.38 3.14
N ALA A 411 6.85 -20.47 2.79
CA ALA A 411 5.70 -20.97 3.55
C ALA A 411 6.05 -21.20 5.02
N ARG A 412 5.17 -20.72 5.92
CA ARG A 412 5.34 -20.97 7.35
C ARG A 412 4.51 -22.19 7.79
N PRO A 413 5.03 -23.02 8.67
CA PRO A 413 4.22 -24.04 9.35
C PRO A 413 3.04 -23.38 10.07
N GLY A 414 1.82 -23.83 9.79
CA GLY A 414 0.60 -23.26 10.36
C GLY A 414 0.18 -21.91 9.78
N GLY A 415 0.87 -21.39 8.76
CA GLY A 415 0.48 -20.21 8.02
C GLY A 415 -0.74 -20.46 7.12
N GLY A 416 -1.52 -19.41 6.84
CA GLY A 416 -2.62 -19.43 5.88
C GLY A 416 -2.22 -18.85 4.53
N ARG A 417 -3.24 -18.48 3.73
CA ARG A 417 -3.07 -17.99 2.36
C ARG A 417 -3.31 -16.48 2.20
N GLY A 418 -3.63 -15.78 3.30
CA GLY A 418 -3.94 -14.35 3.32
C GLY A 418 -5.45 -14.08 3.33
N CYS A 419 -5.81 -12.82 3.60
CA CYS A 419 -7.20 -12.38 3.71
C CYS A 419 -7.76 -11.83 2.39
N LEU A 420 -6.93 -11.68 1.37
CA LEU A 420 -7.30 -11.04 0.09
C LEU A 420 -7.60 -12.10 -0.97
N PHE A 421 -8.68 -11.90 -1.69
CA PHE A 421 -9.00 -12.67 -2.88
C PHE A 421 -9.71 -11.81 -3.92
N SER A 422 -9.74 -12.27 -5.17
CA SER A 422 -10.50 -11.64 -6.24
C SER A 422 -11.38 -12.66 -6.93
N PHE A 423 -12.48 -12.21 -7.52
CA PHE A 423 -13.34 -13.07 -8.30
C PHE A 423 -14.00 -12.33 -9.45
N LEU A 424 -14.54 -13.11 -10.39
CA LEU A 424 -15.18 -12.64 -11.59
C LEU A 424 -16.56 -13.26 -11.72
N LEU A 425 -17.55 -12.44 -11.99
CA LEU A 425 -18.88 -12.85 -12.44
C LEU A 425 -18.93 -12.88 -13.96
N GLU A 426 -20.05 -13.28 -14.55
CA GLU A 426 -20.16 -13.51 -15.99
C GLU A 426 -19.84 -12.27 -16.83
N ASN A 427 -20.31 -11.09 -16.38
CA ASN A 427 -20.10 -9.82 -17.06
C ASN A 427 -20.16 -8.63 -16.09
N GLU A 428 -19.90 -7.43 -16.60
CA GLU A 428 -19.89 -6.18 -15.82
C GLU A 428 -21.26 -5.86 -15.19
N ALA A 429 -22.36 -6.16 -15.88
CA ALA A 429 -23.69 -5.91 -15.33
C ALA A 429 -23.98 -6.79 -14.10
N ALA A 430 -23.59 -8.07 -14.15
CA ALA A 430 -23.69 -8.97 -12.99
C ALA A 430 -22.77 -8.52 -11.84
N ALA A 431 -21.56 -8.05 -12.14
CA ALA A 431 -20.63 -7.53 -11.14
C ALA A 431 -21.15 -6.25 -10.49
N SER A 432 -21.71 -5.33 -11.26
CA SER A 432 -22.33 -4.09 -10.75
C SER A 432 -23.53 -4.39 -9.87
N ALA A 433 -24.45 -5.25 -10.32
CA ALA A 433 -25.64 -5.64 -9.56
C ALA A 433 -25.25 -6.32 -8.22
N PHE A 434 -24.29 -7.24 -8.26
CA PHE A 434 -23.73 -7.86 -7.06
C PHE A 434 -23.13 -6.82 -6.11
N TYR A 435 -22.27 -5.95 -6.62
CA TYR A 435 -21.61 -4.92 -5.82
C TYR A 435 -22.63 -4.02 -5.12
N ASP A 436 -23.65 -3.57 -5.84
CA ASP A 436 -24.66 -2.65 -5.32
C ASP A 436 -25.56 -3.28 -4.24
N THR A 437 -25.76 -4.60 -4.28
CA THR A 437 -26.62 -5.33 -3.34
C THR A 437 -25.87 -6.02 -2.20
N LEU A 438 -24.56 -6.18 -2.30
CA LEU A 438 -23.76 -6.84 -1.27
C LEU A 438 -23.76 -6.04 0.04
N HIS A 439 -24.21 -6.66 1.13
CA HIS A 439 -24.19 -6.10 2.50
C HIS A 439 -22.80 -6.22 3.12
N LEU A 440 -21.83 -5.49 2.58
CA LEU A 440 -20.44 -5.43 3.03
C LEU A 440 -19.92 -4.01 2.91
N SER A 441 -18.99 -3.58 3.76
CA SER A 441 -18.36 -2.27 3.58
C SER A 441 -17.61 -2.22 2.25
N LYS A 442 -17.73 -1.08 1.54
CA LYS A 442 -17.25 -0.94 0.17
C LYS A 442 -16.32 0.24 0.02
N GLY A 443 -15.12 0.00 -0.44
CA GLY A 443 -14.12 1.05 -0.61
C GLY A 443 -12.72 0.53 -0.87
N PRO A 444 -11.78 1.45 -1.11
CA PRO A 444 -10.37 1.12 -1.29
C PRO A 444 -9.77 0.59 0.02
N SER A 445 -8.64 -0.04 -0.06
CA SER A 445 -7.86 -0.64 1.02
C SER A 445 -8.06 -2.15 1.12
N LEU A 446 -7.39 -2.77 2.07
CA LEU A 446 -7.44 -4.21 2.38
C LEU A 446 -6.82 -4.46 3.77
N GLY A 447 -7.00 -5.65 4.31
CA GLY A 447 -6.39 -6.06 5.58
C GLY A 447 -6.97 -5.34 6.79
N THR A 448 -8.19 -4.81 6.68
CA THR A 448 -8.92 -4.19 7.79
C THR A 448 -9.61 -5.24 8.64
N ASN A 449 -9.87 -4.92 9.92
CA ASN A 449 -10.61 -5.77 10.85
C ASN A 449 -12.02 -6.08 10.35
N PHE A 450 -12.57 -5.26 9.49
CA PHE A 450 -13.85 -5.44 8.81
C PHE A 450 -13.63 -5.72 7.32
N SER A 451 -14.49 -6.54 6.74
CA SER A 451 -14.40 -6.91 5.33
C SER A 451 -14.67 -5.72 4.40
N LEU A 452 -13.90 -5.67 3.30
CA LEU A 452 -14.03 -4.67 2.25
C LEU A 452 -14.18 -5.32 0.87
N CYS A 453 -15.07 -4.76 0.05
CA CYS A 453 -15.18 -5.11 -1.36
C CYS A 453 -14.97 -3.87 -2.23
N CYS A 454 -14.31 -4.04 -3.39
CA CYS A 454 -14.22 -2.99 -4.41
C CYS A 454 -14.12 -3.58 -5.83
N PRO A 455 -14.60 -2.87 -6.86
CA PRO A 455 -14.32 -3.17 -8.27
C PRO A 455 -12.90 -2.67 -8.58
N TYR A 456 -11.90 -3.52 -8.27
CA TYR A 456 -10.51 -3.12 -8.18
C TYR A 456 -9.96 -2.48 -9.45
N THR A 457 -10.25 -3.06 -10.62
CA THR A 457 -9.67 -2.55 -11.86
C THR A 457 -10.22 -1.17 -12.21
N LEU A 458 -11.51 -0.92 -11.96
CA LEU A 458 -12.09 0.40 -12.11
C LEU A 458 -11.48 1.41 -11.13
N LEU A 459 -11.26 1.01 -9.87
CA LEU A 459 -10.74 1.90 -8.83
C LEU A 459 -9.24 2.21 -8.97
N ALA A 460 -8.45 1.30 -9.52
CA ALA A 460 -6.99 1.44 -9.54
C ALA A 460 -6.43 1.75 -10.92
N HIS A 461 -7.14 1.40 -12.00
CA HIS A 461 -6.66 1.43 -13.38
C HIS A 461 -7.67 2.05 -14.35
N TYR A 462 -8.55 2.94 -13.89
CA TYR A 462 -9.63 3.51 -14.70
C TYR A 462 -9.14 4.14 -16.01
N GLN A 463 -8.02 4.86 -15.96
CA GLN A 463 -7.44 5.53 -17.12
C GLN A 463 -6.65 4.60 -18.05
N GLU A 464 -6.49 3.32 -17.68
CA GLU A 464 -5.66 2.36 -18.40
C GLU A 464 -6.27 0.93 -18.43
N LEU A 465 -7.62 0.86 -18.51
CA LEU A 465 -8.38 -0.39 -18.46
C LEU A 465 -7.96 -1.42 -19.53
N ASP A 466 -7.69 -0.95 -20.78
CA ASP A 466 -7.27 -1.82 -21.87
C ASP A 466 -5.85 -2.38 -21.62
N TRP A 467 -4.96 -1.58 -21.06
CA TRP A 467 -3.63 -2.02 -20.64
C TRP A 467 -3.73 -3.09 -19.54
N ALA A 468 -4.55 -2.85 -18.51
CA ALA A 468 -4.77 -3.80 -17.42
C ALA A 468 -5.36 -5.12 -17.96
N ALA A 469 -6.32 -5.04 -18.89
CA ALA A 469 -6.89 -6.22 -19.57
C ALA A 469 -5.83 -6.98 -20.36
N GLY A 470 -4.94 -6.29 -21.08
CA GLY A 470 -3.78 -6.87 -21.77
C GLY A 470 -2.80 -7.57 -20.82
N CYS A 471 -2.71 -7.15 -19.57
CA CYS A 471 -1.95 -7.82 -18.51
C CYS A 471 -2.72 -8.96 -17.81
N GLY A 472 -3.95 -9.27 -18.27
CA GLY A 472 -4.79 -10.34 -17.72
C GLY A 472 -5.64 -9.96 -16.51
N VAL A 473 -5.81 -8.66 -16.24
CA VAL A 473 -6.65 -8.12 -15.15
C VAL A 473 -8.00 -7.65 -15.73
N PRO A 474 -9.11 -8.41 -15.52
CA PRO A 474 -10.41 -8.08 -16.12
C PRO A 474 -10.96 -6.75 -15.59
N ARG A 475 -11.64 -5.99 -16.47
CA ARG A 475 -12.25 -4.69 -16.14
C ARG A 475 -13.19 -4.75 -14.94
N HIS A 476 -14.06 -5.75 -14.86
CA HIS A 476 -15.08 -5.91 -13.82
C HIS A 476 -14.65 -6.86 -12.68
N LEU A 477 -13.34 -6.98 -12.44
CA LEU A 477 -12.79 -7.77 -11.36
C LEU A 477 -13.20 -7.20 -10.00
N LEU A 478 -13.82 -8.02 -9.19
CA LEU A 478 -14.17 -7.73 -7.81
C LEU A 478 -13.06 -8.25 -6.88
N ARG A 479 -12.55 -7.38 -6.01
CA ARG A 479 -11.56 -7.74 -4.98
C ARG A 479 -12.18 -7.64 -3.60
N VAL A 480 -11.96 -8.65 -2.78
CA VAL A 480 -12.45 -8.72 -1.39
C VAL A 480 -11.30 -8.93 -0.43
N SER A 481 -11.30 -8.15 0.63
CA SER A 481 -10.48 -8.38 1.83
C SER A 481 -11.38 -8.87 2.93
N ALA A 482 -11.25 -10.12 3.35
CA ALA A 482 -12.00 -10.67 4.47
C ALA A 482 -11.50 -10.10 5.79
N GLY A 483 -12.42 -9.72 6.67
CA GLY A 483 -12.19 -9.21 8.02
C GLY A 483 -12.39 -10.27 9.09
N LEU A 484 -12.88 -9.82 10.24
CA LEU A 484 -13.10 -10.64 11.45
C LEU A 484 -14.57 -11.05 11.64
N GLU A 485 -15.43 -10.78 10.68
CA GLU A 485 -16.83 -11.21 10.69
C GLU A 485 -16.90 -12.74 10.72
N ASN A 486 -17.98 -13.27 11.29
CA ASN A 486 -18.23 -14.71 11.26
C ASN A 486 -18.30 -15.22 9.81
N PRO A 487 -17.55 -16.27 9.41
CA PRO A 487 -17.52 -16.78 8.04
C PRO A 487 -18.90 -17.18 7.48
N ASP A 488 -19.76 -17.79 8.30
CA ASP A 488 -21.11 -18.19 7.89
C ASP A 488 -21.99 -16.98 7.59
N GLU A 489 -21.81 -15.89 8.36
CA GLU A 489 -22.47 -14.60 8.08
C GLU A 489 -22.01 -14.00 6.78
N LEU A 490 -20.70 -13.98 6.52
CA LEU A 490 -20.16 -13.53 5.25
C LEU A 490 -20.70 -14.33 4.08
N ILE A 491 -20.71 -15.65 4.18
CA ILE A 491 -21.30 -16.54 3.15
C ILE A 491 -22.77 -16.18 2.90
N ARG A 492 -23.58 -15.96 3.95
CA ARG A 492 -24.98 -15.57 3.79
C ARG A 492 -25.14 -14.22 3.05
N ARG A 493 -24.29 -13.22 3.37
CA ARG A 493 -24.30 -11.91 2.69
C ARG A 493 -23.93 -12.06 1.21
N PHE A 494 -22.95 -12.86 0.88
CA PHE A 494 -22.55 -13.14 -0.50
C PHE A 494 -23.62 -13.91 -1.26
N ALA A 495 -24.18 -14.97 -0.66
CA ALA A 495 -25.26 -15.76 -1.28
C ALA A 495 -26.50 -14.91 -1.61
N ALA A 496 -26.83 -13.95 -0.76
CA ALA A 496 -27.97 -13.07 -0.98
C ALA A 496 -27.76 -12.06 -2.13
N ALA A 497 -26.48 -11.71 -2.43
CA ALA A 497 -26.15 -10.75 -3.48
C ALA A 497 -25.78 -11.40 -4.82
N LEU A 498 -25.39 -12.68 -4.82
CA LEU A 498 -25.03 -13.40 -6.04
C LEU A 498 -26.27 -13.66 -6.92
N PRO A 499 -26.13 -13.65 -8.26
CA PRO A 499 -27.23 -14.01 -9.15
C PRO A 499 -27.72 -15.43 -8.88
N ALA A 500 -29.04 -15.64 -8.95
CA ALA A 500 -29.58 -17.00 -8.92
C ALA A 500 -28.93 -17.82 -10.02
N GLY A 501 -28.40 -19.00 -9.70
CA GLY A 501 -27.73 -19.87 -10.63
C GLY A 501 -28.67 -20.51 -11.67
#